data_47539bebc1e7518b177edc6c95428074
#
_entry.id   47539bebc1e7518b177edc6c95428074
#
_cell.length_a   1.000
_cell.length_b   1.000
_cell.length_c   1.000
_cell.angle_alpha   90.00
_cell.angle_beta   90.00
_cell.angle_gamma   90.00
#
_symmetry.space_group_name_H-M   'P 1'
#
loop_
_entity.id
_entity.type
_entity.pdbx_description
1 polymer ?
#
loop_
_entity_poly.entity_id
_entity_poly.type
_entity_poly.pdbx_seq_one_letter_code
_entity_poly.pdbx_strand_id
1 'polypeptide(L)'
;MEREIIVVTAAYGNDKVKALGGQQALLPIIAEASADGVEIRRELLEPAELDALPTLAQAIANHQLKACYSAPEPLFEHDGKINARLPALLAEAHELNARWLKLSLGHFSHPHQAEPLTALLALSDVALVVENDQTECGRLEPMRRFLAASKTLNLPVRLTFDMANWLWVDDVPEDAARALRAGVSYIHVKAATAHHYHYRAIALDDADARWRTLLEMLPSDAPRGIEFPLEGRDLTAVTRHYVNLLREE
;
A
#
# COMPACT_ATOMS: atom_id res chain seq x y z
N MET A 1 5.01 21.80 -0.25
CA MET A 1 4.35 20.87 -1.21
C MET A 1 3.12 20.33 -0.49
N GLU A 2 2.00 20.28 -1.15
CA GLU A 2 0.78 19.73 -0.57
C GLU A 2 0.93 18.22 -0.40
N ARG A 3 0.47 17.67 0.74
CA ARG A 3 0.56 16.23 1.02
C ARG A 3 -0.33 15.45 0.07
N GLU A 4 0.22 14.43 -0.55
CA GLU A 4 -0.51 13.58 -1.49
C GLU A 4 -1.29 12.50 -0.74
N ILE A 5 -2.59 12.45 -0.97
CA ILE A 5 -3.50 11.48 -0.33
C ILE A 5 -4.03 10.50 -1.38
N ILE A 6 -3.83 9.22 -1.10
CA ILE A 6 -4.26 8.11 -1.94
C ILE A 6 -5.33 7.33 -1.17
N VAL A 7 -6.37 6.89 -1.84
CA VAL A 7 -7.40 6.04 -1.24
C VAL A 7 -7.20 4.61 -1.72
N VAL A 8 -7.02 3.69 -0.78
CA VAL A 8 -7.00 2.25 -1.05
C VAL A 8 -8.42 1.76 -1.21
N THR A 9 -8.76 1.15 -2.34
CA THR A 9 -10.14 0.75 -2.63
C THR A 9 -10.71 -0.23 -1.61
N ALA A 10 -9.88 -1.11 -1.06
CA ALA A 10 -10.28 -2.04 -0.01
C ALA A 10 -10.76 -1.37 1.29
N ALA A 11 -10.46 -0.10 1.51
CA ALA A 11 -10.93 0.66 2.67
C ALA A 11 -12.46 0.73 2.76
N TYR A 12 -13.15 0.63 1.63
CA TYR A 12 -14.62 0.61 1.61
C TYR A 12 -15.22 -0.76 1.97
N GLY A 13 -14.39 -1.78 2.12
CA GLY A 13 -14.80 -3.17 2.35
C GLY A 13 -15.08 -3.92 1.03
N ASN A 14 -14.60 -5.15 0.95
CA ASN A 14 -14.65 -5.94 -0.29
C ASN A 14 -16.09 -6.19 -0.78
N ASP A 15 -17.00 -6.45 0.15
CA ASP A 15 -18.43 -6.66 -0.20
C ASP A 15 -19.06 -5.39 -0.76
N LYS A 16 -18.73 -4.22 -0.19
CA LYS A 16 -19.21 -2.92 -0.66
C LYS A 16 -18.67 -2.59 -2.05
N VAL A 17 -17.38 -2.81 -2.28
CA VAL A 17 -16.76 -2.61 -3.59
C VAL A 17 -17.46 -3.45 -4.65
N LYS A 18 -17.71 -4.72 -4.36
CA LYS A 18 -18.42 -5.62 -5.26
C LYS A 18 -19.88 -5.19 -5.49
N ALA A 19 -20.58 -4.80 -4.44
CA ALA A 19 -21.97 -4.34 -4.52
C ALA A 19 -22.12 -3.07 -5.36
N LEU A 20 -21.12 -2.19 -5.38
CA LEU A 20 -21.10 -0.96 -6.19
C LEU A 20 -20.76 -1.21 -7.67
N GLY A 21 -20.31 -2.40 -8.04
CA GLY A 21 -19.95 -2.75 -9.40
C GLY A 21 -18.44 -2.79 -9.67
N GLY A 22 -17.62 -2.89 -8.61
CA GLY A 22 -16.17 -2.99 -8.70
C GLY A 22 -15.42 -1.69 -8.36
N GLN A 23 -14.11 -1.75 -8.48
CA GLN A 23 -13.25 -0.63 -8.06
C GLN A 23 -13.44 0.62 -8.93
N GLN A 24 -13.79 0.46 -10.21
CA GLN A 24 -14.05 1.59 -11.09
C GLN A 24 -15.22 2.47 -10.60
N ALA A 25 -16.21 1.88 -9.95
CA ALA A 25 -17.34 2.61 -9.38
C ALA A 25 -16.97 3.54 -8.23
N LEU A 26 -15.81 3.33 -7.60
CA LEU A 26 -15.28 4.18 -6.53
C LEU A 26 -14.57 5.43 -7.05
N LEU A 27 -14.16 5.47 -8.30
CA LEU A 27 -13.35 6.58 -8.85
C LEU A 27 -14.07 7.94 -8.75
N PRO A 28 -15.36 8.08 -9.07
CA PRO A 28 -16.07 9.35 -8.85
C PRO A 28 -16.08 9.77 -7.37
N ILE A 29 -16.29 8.83 -6.47
CA ILE A 29 -16.31 9.07 -5.01
C ILE A 29 -14.97 9.61 -4.54
N ILE A 30 -13.88 8.94 -4.93
CA ILE A 30 -12.51 9.28 -4.55
C ILE A 30 -12.09 10.63 -5.13
N ALA A 31 -12.40 10.88 -6.40
CA ALA A 31 -12.11 12.14 -7.07
C ALA A 31 -12.88 13.31 -6.47
N GLU A 32 -14.18 13.13 -6.23
CA GLU A 32 -15.02 14.16 -5.62
C GLU A 32 -14.63 14.46 -4.17
N ALA A 33 -14.06 13.50 -3.48
CA ALA A 33 -13.46 13.69 -2.14
C ALA A 33 -12.13 14.45 -2.17
N SER A 34 -11.64 14.85 -3.33
CA SER A 34 -10.37 15.59 -3.53
C SER A 34 -9.11 14.80 -3.17
N ALA A 35 -9.14 13.48 -3.28
CA ALA A 35 -7.95 12.66 -3.20
C ALA A 35 -7.09 12.83 -4.45
N ASP A 36 -5.78 12.54 -4.34
CA ASP A 36 -4.82 12.68 -5.44
C ASP A 36 -4.63 11.39 -6.22
N GLY A 37 -4.91 10.25 -5.60
CA GLY A 37 -4.71 8.97 -6.22
C GLY A 37 -5.59 7.85 -5.64
N VAL A 38 -5.53 6.72 -6.30
CA VAL A 38 -6.23 5.49 -5.93
C VAL A 38 -5.28 4.30 -5.98
N GLU A 39 -5.31 3.47 -4.96
CA GLU A 39 -4.63 2.18 -4.97
C GLU A 39 -5.61 1.10 -5.37
N ILE A 40 -5.38 0.53 -6.56
CA ILE A 40 -6.15 -0.59 -7.08
C ILE A 40 -5.62 -1.89 -6.48
N ARG A 41 -6.52 -2.71 -6.00
CA ARG A 41 -6.24 -4.02 -5.41
C ARG A 41 -6.48 -5.11 -6.46
N ARG A 42 -5.42 -5.84 -6.81
CA ARG A 42 -5.49 -6.89 -7.85
C ARG A 42 -6.53 -7.96 -7.53
N GLU A 43 -6.60 -8.37 -6.27
CA GLU A 43 -7.54 -9.39 -5.80
C GLU A 43 -9.02 -9.01 -5.89
N LEU A 44 -9.31 -7.74 -6.10
CA LEU A 44 -10.68 -7.24 -6.30
C LEU A 44 -11.04 -7.04 -7.78
N LEU A 45 -10.12 -7.34 -8.70
CA LEU A 45 -10.38 -7.31 -10.15
C LEU A 45 -10.91 -8.66 -10.63
N GLU A 46 -11.96 -8.61 -11.41
CA GLU A 46 -12.45 -9.78 -12.12
C GLU A 46 -11.55 -10.11 -13.34
N PRO A 47 -11.53 -11.36 -13.85
CA PRO A 47 -10.68 -11.72 -14.99
C PRO A 47 -10.84 -10.80 -16.20
N ALA A 48 -12.06 -10.40 -16.54
CA ALA A 48 -12.32 -9.48 -17.65
C ALA A 48 -11.71 -8.09 -17.42
N GLU A 49 -11.60 -7.63 -16.18
CA GLU A 49 -10.96 -6.36 -15.83
C GLU A 49 -9.44 -6.47 -15.95
N LEU A 50 -8.86 -7.61 -15.55
CA LEU A 50 -7.43 -7.90 -15.73
C LEU A 50 -7.03 -7.95 -17.21
N ASP A 51 -7.93 -8.43 -18.06
CA ASP A 51 -7.72 -8.44 -19.51
C ASP A 51 -7.90 -7.05 -20.16
N ALA A 52 -8.39 -6.08 -19.42
CA ALA A 52 -8.72 -4.73 -19.90
C ALA A 52 -8.15 -3.62 -18.99
N LEU A 53 -6.98 -3.80 -18.40
CA LEU A 53 -6.34 -2.82 -17.52
C LEU A 53 -6.17 -1.43 -18.16
N PRO A 54 -5.84 -1.28 -19.45
CA PRO A 54 -5.80 0.04 -20.07
C PRO A 54 -7.13 0.81 -20.02
N THR A 55 -8.26 0.10 -20.02
CA THR A 55 -9.59 0.74 -19.87
C THR A 55 -9.75 1.31 -18.45
N LEU A 56 -9.34 0.58 -17.43
CA LEU A 56 -9.34 1.07 -16.05
C LEU A 56 -8.35 2.23 -15.89
N ALA A 57 -7.17 2.14 -16.48
CA ALA A 57 -6.17 3.23 -16.49
C ALA A 57 -6.76 4.52 -17.06
N GLN A 58 -7.49 4.42 -18.17
CA GLN A 58 -8.14 5.58 -18.78
C GLN A 58 -9.23 6.16 -17.88
N ALA A 59 -10.02 5.32 -17.22
CA ALA A 59 -11.03 5.78 -16.27
C ALA A 59 -10.41 6.52 -15.08
N ILE A 60 -9.30 6.02 -14.54
CA ILE A 60 -8.55 6.68 -13.47
C ILE A 60 -8.05 8.05 -13.94
N ALA A 61 -7.44 8.11 -15.11
CA ALA A 61 -6.94 9.36 -15.70
C ALA A 61 -8.07 10.38 -15.97
N ASN A 62 -9.23 9.92 -16.44
CA ASN A 62 -10.41 10.76 -16.68
C ASN A 62 -10.92 11.43 -15.41
N HIS A 63 -10.72 10.78 -14.24
CA HIS A 63 -11.02 11.35 -12.93
C HIS A 63 -9.85 12.16 -12.33
N GLN A 64 -8.78 12.39 -13.10
CA GLN A 64 -7.58 13.13 -12.69
C GLN A 64 -6.90 12.52 -11.45
N LEU A 65 -7.00 11.21 -11.30
CA LEU A 65 -6.36 10.46 -10.23
C LEU A 65 -5.08 9.80 -10.72
N LYS A 66 -4.12 9.65 -9.82
CA LYS A 66 -2.92 8.85 -10.03
C LYS A 66 -3.20 7.41 -9.61
N ALA A 67 -2.72 6.44 -10.38
CA ALA A 67 -2.88 5.03 -10.06
C ALA A 67 -1.68 4.49 -9.28
N CYS A 68 -1.97 3.63 -8.31
CA CYS A 68 -1.03 2.72 -7.65
C CYS A 68 -1.62 1.32 -7.73
N TYR A 69 -0.78 0.29 -7.76
CA TYR A 69 -1.22 -1.10 -7.92
C TYR A 69 -0.70 -1.97 -6.80
N SER A 70 -1.59 -2.74 -6.18
CA SER A 70 -1.26 -3.67 -5.10
C SER A 70 -1.69 -5.08 -5.46
N ALA A 71 -0.79 -6.05 -5.29
CA ALA A 71 -1.10 -7.46 -5.44
C ALA A 71 -0.89 -8.19 -4.11
N PRO A 72 -1.76 -9.17 -3.76
CA PRO A 72 -1.67 -9.93 -2.51
C PRO A 72 -0.64 -11.06 -2.63
N GLU A 73 0.55 -10.74 -3.09
CA GLU A 73 1.62 -11.69 -3.37
C GLU A 73 2.90 -11.21 -2.71
N PRO A 74 3.77 -12.14 -2.27
CA PRO A 74 5.06 -11.79 -1.72
C PRO A 74 6.09 -11.50 -2.82
N LEU A 75 7.06 -10.65 -2.51
CA LEU A 75 8.24 -10.48 -3.36
C LEU A 75 9.12 -11.73 -3.35
N PHE A 76 9.32 -12.32 -2.16
CA PHE A 76 10.09 -13.56 -1.99
C PHE A 76 9.17 -14.71 -1.62
N GLU A 77 9.21 -15.74 -2.44
CA GLU A 77 8.42 -16.96 -2.25
C GLU A 77 8.88 -17.78 -1.05
N HIS A 78 8.14 -18.81 -0.71
CA HIS A 78 8.43 -19.68 0.43
C HIS A 78 9.81 -20.34 0.38
N ASP A 79 10.33 -20.61 -0.81
CA ASP A 79 11.69 -21.12 -1.03
C ASP A 79 12.78 -20.05 -1.00
N GLY A 80 12.41 -18.79 -0.71
CA GLY A 80 13.31 -17.64 -0.65
C GLY A 80 13.67 -17.03 -2.00
N LYS A 81 13.17 -17.56 -3.11
CA LYS A 81 13.40 -17.01 -4.44
C LYS A 81 12.46 -15.85 -4.72
N ILE A 82 12.86 -14.96 -5.62
CA ILE A 82 11.99 -13.91 -6.12
C ILE A 82 10.78 -14.55 -6.80
N ASN A 83 9.60 -14.01 -6.49
CA ASN A 83 8.35 -14.44 -7.10
C ASN A 83 8.46 -14.43 -8.63
N ALA A 84 8.29 -15.58 -9.25
CA ALA A 84 8.37 -15.74 -10.69
C ALA A 84 7.33 -14.89 -11.45
N ARG A 85 6.27 -14.46 -10.78
CA ARG A 85 5.23 -13.59 -11.33
C ARG A 85 5.59 -12.10 -11.32
N LEU A 86 6.71 -11.71 -10.71
CA LEU A 86 7.09 -10.29 -10.63
C LEU A 86 7.08 -9.59 -12.00
N PRO A 87 7.66 -10.14 -13.08
CA PRO A 87 7.58 -9.50 -14.39
C PRO A 87 6.15 -9.31 -14.89
N ALA A 88 5.27 -10.29 -14.70
CA ALA A 88 3.87 -10.20 -15.11
C ALA A 88 3.10 -9.15 -14.30
N LEU A 89 3.35 -9.07 -12.99
CA LEU A 89 2.73 -8.07 -12.12
C LEU A 89 3.21 -6.64 -12.44
N LEU A 90 4.48 -6.48 -12.77
CA LEU A 90 5.02 -5.20 -13.27
C LEU A 90 4.39 -4.80 -14.60
N ALA A 91 4.16 -5.77 -15.50
CA ALA A 91 3.47 -5.51 -16.77
C ALA A 91 2.01 -5.07 -16.54
N GLU A 92 1.29 -5.72 -15.63
CA GLU A 92 -0.07 -5.29 -15.24
C GLU A 92 -0.06 -3.86 -14.68
N ALA A 93 0.88 -3.55 -13.80
CA ALA A 93 1.03 -2.21 -13.23
C ALA A 93 1.34 -1.16 -14.31
N HIS A 94 2.16 -1.51 -15.30
CA HIS A 94 2.44 -0.67 -16.45
C HIS A 94 1.17 -0.41 -17.28
N GLU A 95 0.40 -1.44 -17.59
CA GLU A 95 -0.88 -1.29 -18.33
C GLU A 95 -1.90 -0.42 -17.57
N LEU A 96 -1.88 -0.48 -16.25
CA LEU A 96 -2.69 0.39 -15.39
C LEU A 96 -2.17 1.83 -15.33
N ASN A 97 -0.99 2.09 -15.86
CA ASN A 97 -0.25 3.34 -15.70
C ASN A 97 0.02 3.67 -14.23
N ALA A 98 0.30 2.64 -13.43
CA ALA A 98 0.57 2.77 -12.01
C ALA A 98 1.97 3.35 -11.75
N ARG A 99 2.07 4.17 -10.73
CA ARG A 99 3.36 4.75 -10.28
C ARG A 99 4.25 3.70 -9.64
N TRP A 100 3.65 2.76 -8.93
CA TRP A 100 4.35 1.64 -8.32
C TRP A 100 3.46 0.40 -8.23
N LEU A 101 4.14 -0.73 -8.14
CA LEU A 101 3.59 -2.01 -7.71
C LEU A 101 3.95 -2.21 -6.23
N LYS A 102 2.97 -2.54 -5.40
CA LYS A 102 3.15 -2.87 -3.98
C LYS A 102 2.97 -4.36 -3.77
N LEU A 103 3.97 -5.00 -3.17
CA LEU A 103 3.94 -6.40 -2.74
C LEU A 103 4.29 -6.49 -1.25
N SER A 104 3.94 -7.58 -0.59
CA SER A 104 4.53 -7.91 0.72
C SER A 104 5.97 -8.42 0.56
N LEU A 105 6.75 -8.36 1.65
CA LEU A 105 8.14 -8.83 1.59
C LEU A 105 8.25 -10.34 1.30
N GLY A 106 7.48 -11.15 2.02
CA GLY A 106 7.61 -12.59 1.95
C GLY A 106 8.86 -13.13 2.66
N HIS A 107 9.36 -14.27 2.20
CA HIS A 107 10.43 -15.04 2.87
C HIS A 107 11.83 -14.52 2.53
N PHE A 108 12.22 -13.40 3.13
CA PHE A 108 13.53 -12.80 2.99
C PHE A 108 14.41 -13.07 4.23
N SER A 109 15.61 -13.62 4.02
CA SER A 109 16.57 -13.89 5.09
C SER A 109 18.01 -13.50 4.75
N HIS A 110 18.40 -13.55 3.48
CA HIS A 110 19.78 -13.31 3.08
C HIS A 110 19.89 -12.33 1.91
N PRO A 111 20.87 -11.42 1.91
CA PRO A 111 21.03 -10.40 0.86
C PRO A 111 21.12 -10.94 -0.56
N HIS A 112 21.76 -12.09 -0.76
CA HIS A 112 21.92 -12.69 -2.09
C HIS A 112 20.58 -13.01 -2.77
N GLN A 113 19.49 -13.21 -2.02
CA GLN A 113 18.15 -13.42 -2.58
C GLN A 113 17.69 -12.21 -3.41
N ALA A 114 18.13 -11.00 -3.04
CA ALA A 114 17.73 -9.76 -3.69
C ALA A 114 18.60 -9.38 -4.89
N GLU A 115 19.74 -10.03 -5.12
CA GLU A 115 20.65 -9.67 -6.20
C GLU A 115 19.99 -9.63 -7.59
N PRO A 116 19.11 -10.59 -7.97
CA PRO A 116 18.46 -10.55 -9.29
C PRO A 116 17.50 -9.37 -9.50
N LEU A 117 17.09 -8.67 -8.44
CA LEU A 117 16.12 -7.57 -8.55
C LEU A 117 16.62 -6.42 -9.43
N THR A 118 17.91 -6.12 -9.40
CA THR A 118 18.47 -5.04 -10.22
C THR A 118 18.18 -5.26 -11.70
N ALA A 119 18.43 -6.45 -12.21
CA ALA A 119 18.19 -6.78 -13.62
C ALA A 119 16.70 -6.84 -13.95
N LEU A 120 15.89 -7.41 -13.06
CA LEU A 120 14.44 -7.51 -13.26
C LEU A 120 13.78 -6.13 -13.28
N LEU A 121 14.16 -5.24 -12.37
CA LEU A 121 13.56 -3.90 -12.26
C LEU A 121 14.08 -2.95 -13.34
N ALA A 122 15.25 -3.18 -13.91
CA ALA A 122 15.76 -2.40 -15.04
C ALA A 122 14.91 -2.56 -16.31
N LEU A 123 14.09 -3.59 -16.40
CA LEU A 123 13.18 -3.83 -17.53
C LEU A 123 11.81 -3.15 -17.37
N SER A 124 11.58 -2.48 -16.25
CA SER A 124 10.29 -1.85 -15.93
C SER A 124 10.46 -0.36 -15.65
N ASP A 125 9.47 0.43 -16.06
CA ASP A 125 9.31 1.84 -15.70
C ASP A 125 8.45 2.03 -14.43
N VAL A 126 7.90 0.93 -13.89
CA VAL A 126 7.10 0.94 -12.68
C VAL A 126 8.00 0.73 -11.47
N ALA A 127 7.87 1.58 -10.47
CA ALA A 127 8.59 1.41 -9.21
C ALA A 127 8.06 0.21 -8.41
N LEU A 128 8.93 -0.42 -7.62
CA LEU A 128 8.54 -1.48 -6.68
C LEU A 128 8.61 -0.95 -5.25
N VAL A 129 7.55 -1.15 -4.50
CA VAL A 129 7.51 -0.90 -3.05
C VAL A 129 7.11 -2.16 -2.30
N VAL A 130 7.67 -2.33 -1.12
CA VAL A 130 7.51 -3.54 -0.30
C VAL A 130 6.93 -3.17 1.05
N GLU A 131 5.86 -3.85 1.43
CA GLU A 131 5.08 -3.58 2.64
C GLU A 131 5.32 -4.61 3.74
N ASN A 132 5.29 -4.16 4.99
CA ASN A 132 5.14 -5.00 6.16
C ASN A 132 3.71 -5.50 6.27
N ASP A 133 3.50 -6.78 6.08
CA ASP A 133 2.18 -7.41 6.21
C ASP A 133 1.92 -7.93 7.65
N GLN A 134 0.80 -8.63 7.83
CA GLN A 134 0.37 -9.17 9.12
C GLN A 134 0.93 -10.57 9.42
N THR A 135 1.90 -11.03 8.63
CA THR A 135 2.55 -12.34 8.81
C THR A 135 3.90 -12.20 9.49
N GLU A 136 4.47 -13.31 9.92
CA GLU A 136 5.84 -13.36 10.47
C GLU A 136 6.89 -12.80 9.49
N CYS A 137 6.63 -12.88 8.19
CA CYS A 137 7.50 -12.32 7.16
C CYS A 137 7.52 -10.78 7.14
N GLY A 138 6.45 -10.15 7.64
CA GLY A 138 6.31 -8.69 7.74
C GLY A 138 6.84 -8.10 9.04
N ARG A 139 7.51 -8.88 9.89
CA ARG A 139 8.11 -8.39 11.14
C ARG A 139 9.23 -7.38 10.89
N LEU A 140 9.56 -6.62 11.92
CA LEU A 140 10.58 -5.59 11.84
C LEU A 140 11.95 -6.13 11.43
N GLU A 141 12.36 -7.27 11.95
CA GLU A 141 13.69 -7.79 11.66
C GLU A 141 13.89 -8.19 10.19
N PRO A 142 12.99 -8.95 9.52
CA PRO A 142 13.08 -9.16 8.08
C PRO A 142 13.06 -7.87 7.26
N MET A 143 12.20 -6.91 7.63
CA MET A 143 12.11 -5.62 6.94
C MET A 143 13.41 -4.81 7.08
N ARG A 144 14.05 -4.81 8.25
CA ARG A 144 15.36 -4.16 8.46
C ARG A 144 16.46 -4.81 7.62
N ARG A 145 16.50 -6.14 7.58
CA ARG A 145 17.48 -6.88 6.74
C ARG A 145 17.30 -6.54 5.28
N PHE A 146 16.06 -6.50 4.81
CA PHE A 146 15.78 -6.15 3.42
C PHE A 146 16.20 -4.70 3.11
N LEU A 147 15.90 -3.75 3.98
CA LEU A 147 16.34 -2.36 3.81
C LEU A 147 17.87 -2.25 3.76
N ALA A 148 18.58 -2.95 4.63
CA ALA A 148 20.03 -2.99 4.63
C ALA A 148 20.60 -3.59 3.33
N ALA A 149 20.03 -4.71 2.87
CA ALA A 149 20.41 -5.35 1.60
C ALA A 149 20.13 -4.42 0.42
N SER A 150 19.00 -3.75 0.40
CA SER A 150 18.64 -2.79 -0.64
C SER A 150 19.64 -1.65 -0.75
N LYS A 151 20.12 -1.13 0.38
CA LYS A 151 21.16 -0.10 0.41
C LYS A 151 22.49 -0.62 -0.11
N THR A 152 22.92 -1.79 0.37
CA THR A 152 24.21 -2.39 -0.03
C THR A 152 24.25 -2.72 -1.52
N LEU A 153 23.15 -3.22 -2.07
CA LEU A 153 23.02 -3.59 -3.48
C LEU A 153 22.56 -2.42 -4.37
N ASN A 154 22.29 -1.25 -3.78
CA ASN A 154 21.76 -0.08 -4.46
C ASN A 154 20.50 -0.40 -5.27
N LEU A 155 19.56 -1.13 -4.67
CA LEU A 155 18.32 -1.52 -5.31
C LEU A 155 17.34 -0.33 -5.40
N PRO A 156 16.62 -0.16 -6.51
CA PRO A 156 15.57 0.85 -6.64
C PRO A 156 14.26 0.36 -6.02
N VAL A 157 14.31 -0.14 -4.79
CA VAL A 157 13.15 -0.64 -4.05
C VAL A 157 12.98 0.18 -2.79
N ARG A 158 11.77 0.65 -2.56
CA ARG A 158 11.41 1.42 -1.37
C ARG A 158 10.38 0.67 -0.54
N LEU A 159 10.10 1.17 0.65
CA LEU A 159 9.15 0.55 1.57
C LEU A 159 7.82 1.28 1.59
N THR A 160 6.74 0.50 1.65
CA THR A 160 5.45 0.96 2.15
C THR A 160 5.38 0.62 3.63
N PHE A 161 5.18 1.63 4.45
CA PHE A 161 5.03 1.46 5.89
C PHE A 161 3.54 1.42 6.24
N ASP A 162 3.02 0.23 6.54
CA ASP A 162 1.69 0.11 7.15
C ASP A 162 1.82 0.35 8.65
N MET A 163 1.10 1.34 9.14
CA MET A 163 1.27 1.85 10.50
C MET A 163 0.79 0.87 11.58
N ALA A 164 -0.17 0.01 11.27
CA ALA A 164 -0.81 -0.85 12.26
C ALA A 164 -0.48 -2.34 12.14
N ASN A 165 -0.02 -2.81 10.98
CA ASN A 165 0.26 -4.23 10.77
C ASN A 165 1.27 -4.80 11.79
N TRP A 166 2.15 -3.97 12.34
CA TRP A 166 3.09 -4.34 13.41
C TRP A 166 2.41 -4.97 14.63
N LEU A 167 1.19 -4.52 14.95
CA LEU A 167 0.44 -5.02 16.10
C LEU A 167 0.06 -6.50 15.95
N TRP A 168 -0.19 -6.96 14.72
CA TRP A 168 -0.53 -8.36 14.44
C TRP A 168 0.63 -9.32 14.67
N VAL A 169 1.85 -8.82 14.68
CA VAL A 169 3.09 -9.61 14.82
C VAL A 169 3.87 -9.25 16.08
N ASP A 170 3.22 -8.56 17.01
CA ASP A 170 3.79 -8.17 18.31
C ASP A 170 5.05 -7.30 18.21
N ASP A 171 5.21 -6.56 17.12
CA ASP A 171 6.24 -5.53 16.98
C ASP A 171 5.70 -4.16 17.39
N VAL A 172 6.60 -3.27 17.83
CA VAL A 172 6.25 -1.90 18.26
C VAL A 172 6.33 -0.96 17.07
N PRO A 173 5.20 -0.33 16.66
CA PRO A 173 5.19 0.55 15.49
C PRO A 173 6.19 1.71 15.54
N GLU A 174 6.44 2.28 16.71
CA GLU A 174 7.39 3.38 16.90
C GLU A 174 8.84 2.92 16.69
N ASP A 175 9.19 1.72 17.13
CA ASP A 175 10.51 1.13 16.89
C ASP A 175 10.71 0.86 15.40
N ALA A 176 9.67 0.36 14.74
CA ALA A 176 9.68 0.15 13.29
C ALA A 176 9.84 1.48 12.53
N ALA A 177 9.12 2.52 12.92
CA ALA A 177 9.24 3.84 12.30
C ALA A 177 10.66 4.39 12.43
N ARG A 178 11.28 4.32 13.60
CA ARG A 178 12.67 4.74 13.80
C ARG A 178 13.65 3.97 12.92
N ALA A 179 13.47 2.66 12.83
CA ALA A 179 14.39 1.78 12.09
C ALA A 179 14.25 1.90 10.57
N LEU A 180 13.05 2.14 10.06
CA LEU A 180 12.74 2.00 8.64
C LEU A 180 12.51 3.32 7.91
N ARG A 181 12.32 4.45 8.62
CA ARG A 181 11.91 5.73 8.03
C ARG A 181 12.72 6.15 6.80
N ALA A 182 14.03 5.90 6.81
CA ALA A 182 14.91 6.28 5.71
C ALA A 182 14.59 5.55 4.39
N GLY A 183 13.94 4.39 4.45
CA GLY A 183 13.54 3.60 3.29
C GLY A 183 12.09 3.79 2.87
N VAL A 184 11.28 4.49 3.66
CA VAL A 184 9.83 4.65 3.40
C VAL A 184 9.59 5.69 2.32
N SER A 185 8.79 5.32 1.32
CA SER A 185 8.33 6.22 0.25
C SER A 185 6.80 6.28 0.12
N TYR A 186 6.10 5.43 0.85
CA TYR A 186 4.64 5.38 0.88
C TYR A 186 4.17 4.92 2.26
N ILE A 187 3.13 5.55 2.78
CA ILE A 187 2.59 5.23 4.11
C ILE A 187 1.16 4.73 3.94
N HIS A 188 0.88 3.52 4.42
CA HIS A 188 -0.50 3.10 4.67
C HIS A 188 -0.92 3.61 6.04
N VAL A 189 -1.81 4.59 6.05
CA VAL A 189 -2.39 5.11 7.28
C VAL A 189 -3.45 4.14 7.76
N LYS A 190 -3.24 3.61 8.94
CA LYS A 190 -4.08 2.58 9.53
C LYS A 190 -4.03 2.68 11.03
N ALA A 191 -5.18 2.53 11.67
CA ALA A 191 -5.30 2.37 13.11
C ALA A 191 -6.02 1.07 13.40
N ALA A 192 -5.71 0.44 14.52
CA ALA A 192 -6.31 -0.83 14.92
C ALA A 192 -6.55 -0.87 16.42
N THR A 193 -7.54 -1.64 16.82
CA THR A 193 -7.85 -1.95 18.22
C THR A 193 -7.84 -3.45 18.45
N ALA A 194 -7.55 -3.87 19.68
CA ALA A 194 -7.63 -5.27 20.07
C ALA A 194 -9.05 -5.80 19.88
N HIS A 195 -9.16 -6.98 19.29
CA HIS A 195 -10.43 -7.65 19.04
C HIS A 195 -10.30 -9.16 19.21
N HIS A 196 -10.89 -9.70 20.27
CA HIS A 196 -10.70 -11.07 20.70
C HIS A 196 -9.20 -11.39 20.89
N TYR A 197 -8.66 -12.36 20.15
CA TYR A 197 -7.24 -12.73 20.16
C TYR A 197 -6.41 -12.06 19.07
N HIS A 198 -7.01 -11.12 18.35
CA HIS A 198 -6.41 -10.43 17.20
C HIS A 198 -6.61 -8.92 17.31
N TYR A 199 -6.39 -8.26 16.19
CA TYR A 199 -6.67 -6.84 16.00
C TYR A 199 -7.69 -6.66 14.87
N ARG A 200 -8.35 -5.52 14.87
CA ARG A 200 -9.16 -5.06 13.75
C ARG A 200 -8.85 -3.60 13.45
N ALA A 201 -8.86 -3.26 12.16
CA ALA A 201 -8.73 -1.88 11.74
C ALA A 201 -9.97 -1.07 12.15
N ILE A 202 -9.75 0.18 12.53
CA ILE A 202 -10.81 1.12 12.93
C ILE A 202 -10.62 2.45 12.21
N ALA A 203 -11.69 3.23 12.10
CA ALA A 203 -11.63 4.59 11.60
C ALA A 203 -10.74 5.46 12.49
N LEU A 204 -10.07 6.46 11.92
CA LEU A 204 -9.14 7.31 12.68
C LEU A 204 -9.85 8.10 13.78
N ASP A 205 -11.11 8.50 13.56
CA ASP A 205 -11.89 9.22 14.58
C ASP A 205 -12.20 8.38 15.82
N ASP A 206 -12.18 7.04 15.68
CA ASP A 206 -12.37 6.08 16.76
C ASP A 206 -11.06 5.65 17.43
N ALA A 207 -9.93 6.08 16.88
CA ALA A 207 -8.60 5.71 17.35
C ALA A 207 -8.06 6.74 18.35
N ASP A 208 -7.10 6.30 19.18
CA ASP A 208 -6.28 7.22 19.95
C ASP A 208 -5.32 8.02 19.05
N ALA A 209 -4.59 8.96 19.63
CA ALA A 209 -3.70 9.85 18.89
C ALA A 209 -2.39 9.20 18.40
N ARG A 210 -2.18 7.90 18.61
CA ARG A 210 -0.95 7.20 18.25
C ARG A 210 -0.60 7.31 16.77
N TRP A 211 -1.61 7.28 15.90
CA TRP A 211 -1.40 7.44 14.47
C TRP A 211 -0.78 8.79 14.08
N ARG A 212 -1.12 9.87 14.80
CA ARG A 212 -0.49 11.19 14.59
C ARG A 212 0.99 11.15 14.95
N THR A 213 1.32 10.60 16.11
CA THR A 213 2.71 10.44 16.54
C THR A 213 3.53 9.63 15.54
N LEU A 214 2.96 8.55 14.98
CA LEU A 214 3.63 7.76 13.95
C LEU A 214 3.86 8.56 12.65
N LEU A 215 2.87 9.36 12.21
CA LEU A 215 3.04 10.22 11.03
C LEU A 215 4.18 11.24 11.22
N GLU A 216 4.32 11.82 12.41
CA GLU A 216 5.43 12.73 12.74
C GLU A 216 6.80 12.05 12.66
N MET A 217 6.87 10.75 12.91
CA MET A 217 8.11 9.96 12.85
C MET A 217 8.48 9.51 11.44
N LEU A 218 7.54 9.54 10.50
CA LEU A 218 7.70 9.07 9.13
C LEU A 218 8.01 10.24 8.18
N PRO A 219 8.51 9.98 6.95
CA PRO A 219 8.80 11.05 6.01
C PRO A 219 7.55 11.89 5.69
N SER A 220 7.66 13.21 5.86
CA SER A 220 6.56 14.14 5.67
C SER A 220 6.13 14.31 4.20
N ASP A 221 7.01 13.96 3.25
CA ASP A 221 6.81 14.03 1.81
C ASP A 221 6.29 12.73 1.19
N ALA A 222 6.24 11.64 1.98
CA ALA A 222 5.69 10.38 1.50
C ALA A 222 4.16 10.48 1.32
N PRO A 223 3.62 10.01 0.17
CA PRO A 223 2.18 9.89 0.01
C PRO A 223 1.53 9.08 1.13
N ARG A 224 0.33 9.47 1.51
CA ARG A 224 -0.46 8.84 2.57
C ARG A 224 -1.63 8.09 1.95
N GLY A 225 -1.66 6.76 2.10
CA GLY A 225 -2.74 5.88 1.65
C GLY A 225 -3.73 5.62 2.77
N ILE A 226 -5.00 5.86 2.52
CA ILE A 226 -6.07 5.54 3.47
C ILE A 226 -6.36 4.04 3.38
N GLU A 227 -6.01 3.30 4.42
CA GLU A 227 -6.29 1.86 4.55
C GLU A 227 -6.97 1.52 5.88
N PHE A 228 -7.86 2.37 6.32
CA PHE A 228 -8.77 2.12 7.44
C PHE A 228 -10.22 2.19 6.94
N PRO A 229 -11.20 1.62 7.67
CA PRO A 229 -12.58 1.54 7.20
C PRO A 229 -13.17 2.90 6.84
N LEU A 230 -13.67 3.02 5.62
CA LEU A 230 -14.45 4.14 5.12
C LEU A 230 -15.91 3.71 5.03
N GLU A 231 -16.67 3.97 6.08
CA GLU A 231 -18.04 3.52 6.23
C GLU A 231 -18.97 4.71 6.48
N GLY A 232 -20.16 4.65 5.93
CA GLY A 232 -21.17 5.68 6.09
C GLY A 232 -22.22 5.65 4.98
N ARG A 233 -23.26 6.45 5.13
CA ARG A 233 -24.31 6.59 4.11
C ARG A 233 -23.84 7.38 2.89
N ASP A 234 -23.01 8.37 3.11
CA ASP A 234 -22.38 9.21 2.10
C ASP A 234 -20.88 8.93 2.06
N LEU A 235 -20.47 8.03 1.16
CA LEU A 235 -19.08 7.62 1.04
C LEU A 235 -18.17 8.76 0.59
N THR A 236 -18.67 9.67 -0.24
CA THR A 236 -17.91 10.84 -0.67
C THR A 236 -17.63 11.75 0.52
N ALA A 237 -18.62 12.04 1.36
CA ALA A 237 -18.44 12.88 2.54
C ALA A 237 -17.46 12.26 3.55
N VAL A 238 -17.56 10.95 3.80
CA VAL A 238 -16.63 10.24 4.70
C VAL A 238 -15.21 10.27 4.14
N THR A 239 -15.04 9.97 2.87
CA THR A 239 -13.72 9.99 2.23
C THR A 239 -13.11 11.39 2.27
N ARG A 240 -13.88 12.41 1.94
CA ARG A 240 -13.45 13.83 1.99
C ARG A 240 -13.01 14.24 3.38
N HIS A 241 -13.73 13.83 4.41
CA HIS A 241 -13.36 14.11 5.80
C HIS A 241 -11.94 13.62 6.10
N TYR A 242 -11.62 12.37 5.78
CA TYR A 242 -10.29 11.80 6.06
C TYR A 242 -9.20 12.28 5.09
N VAL A 243 -9.53 12.57 3.84
CA VAL A 243 -8.59 13.21 2.91
C VAL A 243 -8.14 14.56 3.47
N ASN A 244 -9.09 15.39 3.91
CA ASN A 244 -8.78 16.70 4.50
C ASN A 244 -7.99 16.55 5.80
N LEU A 245 -8.41 15.66 6.70
CA LEU A 245 -7.72 15.39 7.95
C LEU A 245 -6.25 15.04 7.72
N LEU A 246 -5.97 14.08 6.83
CA LEU A 246 -4.61 13.62 6.57
C LEU A 246 -3.77 14.61 5.75
N ARG A 247 -4.41 15.55 5.06
CA ARG A 247 -3.71 16.61 4.34
C ARG A 247 -3.23 17.72 5.27
N GLU A 248 -3.93 17.94 6.36
CA GLU A 248 -3.62 18.97 7.36
C GLU A 248 -2.56 18.50 8.38
N GLU A 249 -2.53 17.23 8.71
CA GLU A 249 -1.56 16.63 9.65
C GLU A 249 -0.15 16.48 9.02
#